data_63cdc4b08251a9344ee6cfd316e1917e
#
_entry.id   63cdc4b08251a9344ee6cfd316e1917e
#
_cell.length_a   1.000
_cell.length_b   1.000
_cell.length_c   1.000
_cell.angle_alpha   90.00
_cell.angle_beta   90.00
_cell.angle_gamma   90.00
#
_symmetry.space_group_name_H-M   'P 1'
#
loop_
_entity.id
_entity.type
_entity.pdbx_description
1 polymer ?
#
loop_
_entity_poly.entity_id
_entity_poly.type
_entity_poly.pdbx_seq_one_letter_code
_entity_poly.pdbx_strand_id
1 'polypeptide(L)'
;AAEANKVKARTIDRLLYRHWTSWKDGKRTHVFVVSADGGAARDLTPGDYDAPPFSLGGPTDYAFSPDSRELAFARNTEKVEATSTNNDIFIVPVAGGDAQRITGDNTGSDQSPLYSPDGRYLAFRSQATAGFESARWRLMLYDQQTKKLRQLASTFDAYVEGFTFTPDGKSIYFVSGQRGRQPVYMISVADGQLTKVFDGFNDDVRVAPNGETLVFTRSSSIQPTEIYRYADEGGHRVVAQVTRTNDAYMANFNLPVAEEVEWAGAGGTKIHGWLFKPTNAPSSGRYPLVVLIHGGPQGAWNDNWGYRWNPQIFASAGYMVFMPNPRGSTGYGQQFTDDISGDWAGKVYTDILNGVAHVASRPEVDRERIGAAGGSYGGYMVNWILGHNDHPQVKFKALVSHAGVFNLVSMYGVTEELWFPEWEFKGTPWDNPELYARWSPHLHAKNFKTPTLVTHGELDYRVPIGEGFQLFTYLQKQNVPSKLLYFPDEGHWILKPQNSALWYNTVINWFDKHLKTS
;
A
#
# COMPACT_ATOMS: atom_id res chain seq x y z
N ALA A 1 39.31 -13.75 -7.20
CA ALA A 1 39.94 -12.66 -6.44
C ALA A 1 39.01 -12.11 -5.34
N ALA A 2 37.68 -12.04 -5.55
CA ALA A 2 36.71 -11.54 -4.54
C ALA A 2 36.59 -12.46 -3.31
N GLU A 3 36.72 -13.77 -3.47
CA GLU A 3 36.65 -14.75 -2.35
C GLU A 3 37.83 -14.69 -1.38
N ALA A 4 38.98 -14.15 -1.81
CA ALA A 4 40.18 -14.02 -0.98
C ALA A 4 40.17 -12.75 -0.11
N ASN A 5 39.28 -11.79 -0.38
CA ASN A 5 39.21 -10.53 0.37
C ASN A 5 38.28 -10.68 1.58
N LYS A 6 38.87 -10.64 2.78
CA LYS A 6 38.15 -10.70 4.05
C LYS A 6 37.46 -9.37 4.45
N VAL A 7 37.73 -8.30 3.72
CA VAL A 7 37.12 -6.99 3.98
C VAL A 7 35.66 -6.99 3.50
N LYS A 8 34.73 -6.68 4.41
CA LYS A 8 33.30 -6.58 4.14
C LYS A 8 32.89 -5.11 4.20
N ALA A 9 33.38 -4.30 3.26
CA ALA A 9 33.05 -2.90 3.15
C ALA A 9 32.30 -2.62 1.83
N ARG A 10 31.39 -1.67 1.86
CA ARG A 10 30.72 -1.12 0.68
C ARG A 10 31.18 0.33 0.49
N THR A 11 31.58 0.66 -0.73
CA THR A 11 31.82 2.06 -1.13
C THR A 11 30.63 2.51 -1.96
N ILE A 12 29.98 3.61 -1.55
CA ILE A 12 28.76 4.12 -2.15
C ILE A 12 29.01 5.59 -2.49
N ASP A 13 28.77 5.95 -3.74
CA ASP A 13 29.04 7.26 -4.30
C ASP A 13 27.78 7.93 -4.90
N ARG A 14 26.65 7.21 -4.91
CA ARG A 14 25.37 7.72 -5.44
C ARG A 14 24.15 7.09 -4.75
N LEU A 15 23.03 7.81 -4.81
CA LEU A 15 21.69 7.31 -4.55
C LEU A 15 21.12 6.68 -5.85
N LEU A 16 20.23 5.73 -5.82
CA LEU A 16 19.66 4.93 -4.78
C LEU A 16 20.55 3.71 -4.55
N TYR A 17 20.92 3.35 -3.33
CA TYR A 17 21.82 2.22 -3.06
C TYR A 17 21.17 1.04 -2.31
N ARG A 18 19.97 1.23 -1.78
CA ARG A 18 19.17 0.21 -1.10
C ARG A 18 17.68 0.52 -1.28
N HIS A 19 16.83 -0.50 -1.14
CA HIS A 19 15.38 -0.34 -1.24
C HIS A 19 14.68 -1.45 -0.43
N TRP A 20 13.67 -1.11 0.36
CA TRP A 20 12.96 -1.98 1.29
C TRP A 20 13.88 -2.72 2.27
N THR A 21 14.38 -3.90 1.88
CA THR A 21 15.25 -4.77 2.67
C THR A 21 16.54 -5.13 1.92
N SER A 22 16.71 -4.63 0.70
CA SER A 22 17.75 -5.06 -0.22
C SER A 22 18.78 -3.96 -0.51
N TRP A 23 20.04 -4.37 -0.62
CA TRP A 23 21.13 -3.54 -1.14
C TRP A 23 21.27 -3.74 -2.64
N LYS A 24 21.51 -2.68 -3.39
CA LYS A 24 21.70 -2.72 -4.85
C LYS A 24 23.05 -3.35 -5.25
N ASP A 25 24.06 -3.19 -4.41
CA ASP A 25 25.42 -3.76 -4.57
C ASP A 25 26.03 -3.52 -5.97
N GLY A 26 25.75 -2.34 -6.56
CA GLY A 26 26.25 -1.96 -7.89
C GLY A 26 25.63 -2.71 -9.07
N LYS A 27 24.61 -3.52 -8.84
CA LYS A 27 23.91 -4.29 -9.89
C LYS A 27 22.82 -3.46 -10.56
N ARG A 28 22.48 -3.86 -11.79
CA ARG A 28 21.32 -3.36 -12.55
C ARG A 28 20.38 -4.50 -12.92
N THR A 29 19.10 -4.22 -12.85
CA THR A 29 18.06 -5.11 -13.37
C THR A 29 17.93 -4.89 -14.87
N HIS A 30 18.04 -5.96 -15.68
CA HIS A 30 17.82 -5.90 -17.11
C HIS A 30 16.82 -6.97 -17.56
N VAL A 31 16.13 -6.71 -18.66
CA VAL A 31 15.27 -7.70 -19.31
C VAL A 31 16.09 -8.48 -20.33
N PHE A 32 16.15 -9.78 -20.17
CA PHE A 32 16.80 -10.70 -21.09
C PHE A 32 15.77 -11.51 -21.86
N VAL A 33 16.04 -11.78 -23.14
CA VAL A 33 15.25 -12.71 -23.96
C VAL A 33 16.11 -13.92 -24.33
N VAL A 34 15.48 -15.10 -24.31
CA VAL A 34 16.08 -16.36 -24.75
C VAL A 34 15.02 -17.15 -25.52
N SER A 35 15.44 -17.91 -26.55
CA SER A 35 14.53 -18.81 -27.25
C SER A 35 13.98 -19.89 -26.31
N ALA A 36 12.73 -20.31 -26.48
CA ALA A 36 12.16 -21.45 -25.77
C ALA A 36 12.93 -22.77 -26.04
N ASP A 37 13.61 -22.86 -27.17
CA ASP A 37 14.46 -23.99 -27.54
C ASP A 37 15.88 -23.90 -26.91
N GLY A 38 16.14 -22.87 -26.10
CA GLY A 38 17.43 -22.62 -25.49
C GLY A 38 18.35 -21.73 -26.32
N GLY A 39 19.59 -21.57 -25.85
CA GLY A 39 20.59 -20.72 -26.50
C GLY A 39 21.09 -19.62 -25.58
N ALA A 40 21.86 -18.67 -26.14
CA ALA A 40 22.37 -17.53 -25.40
C ALA A 40 21.25 -16.50 -25.12
N ALA A 41 21.15 -16.08 -23.86
CA ALA A 41 20.28 -14.97 -23.48
C ALA A 41 20.81 -13.65 -24.06
N ARG A 42 19.93 -12.82 -24.60
CA ARG A 42 20.25 -11.49 -25.10
C ARG A 42 19.70 -10.45 -24.15
N ASP A 43 20.53 -9.49 -23.75
CA ASP A 43 20.14 -8.31 -23.00
C ASP A 43 19.41 -7.32 -23.95
N LEU A 44 18.15 -6.99 -23.62
CA LEU A 44 17.36 -6.03 -24.38
C LEU A 44 17.38 -4.62 -23.79
N THR A 45 17.90 -4.46 -22.58
CA THR A 45 17.88 -3.18 -21.86
C THR A 45 19.27 -2.80 -21.32
N PRO A 46 20.33 -2.91 -22.15
CA PRO A 46 21.69 -2.64 -21.70
C PRO A 46 21.87 -1.17 -21.24
N GLY A 47 22.84 -0.94 -20.35
CA GLY A 47 23.18 0.38 -19.85
C GLY A 47 23.17 0.49 -18.34
N ASP A 48 23.44 1.69 -17.82
CA ASP A 48 23.50 1.95 -16.38
C ASP A 48 22.12 2.36 -15.80
N TYR A 49 21.07 1.63 -16.15
CA TYR A 49 19.69 1.84 -15.70
C TYR A 49 19.05 0.50 -15.34
N ASP A 50 18.11 0.54 -14.39
CA ASP A 50 17.27 -0.61 -14.08
C ASP A 50 16.03 -0.67 -14.99
N ALA A 51 15.74 -1.83 -15.56
CA ALA A 51 14.52 -2.12 -16.31
C ALA A 51 14.00 -3.54 -15.94
N PRO A 52 12.89 -3.66 -15.21
CA PRO A 52 12.11 -2.58 -14.54
C PRO A 52 12.89 -1.79 -13.49
N PRO A 53 12.40 -0.58 -13.13
CA PRO A 53 13.04 0.25 -12.10
C PRO A 53 13.21 -0.49 -10.77
N PHE A 54 14.33 -0.21 -10.07
CA PHE A 54 14.65 -0.89 -8.81
C PHE A 54 13.67 -0.52 -7.67
N SER A 55 13.18 0.71 -7.64
CA SER A 55 12.32 1.21 -6.57
C SER A 55 10.84 1.09 -6.88
N LEU A 56 10.39 1.63 -7.99
CA LEU A 56 8.98 1.71 -8.39
C LEU A 56 8.65 0.77 -9.56
N GLY A 57 9.41 -0.29 -9.74
CA GLY A 57 9.17 -1.30 -10.77
C GLY A 57 8.55 -2.58 -10.23
N GLY A 58 7.97 -3.37 -11.12
CA GLY A 58 7.32 -4.64 -10.79
C GLY A 58 7.35 -5.66 -11.92
N PRO A 59 6.83 -6.87 -11.67
CA PRO A 59 6.84 -7.97 -12.63
C PRO A 59 5.94 -7.72 -13.85
N THR A 60 5.04 -6.73 -13.80
CA THR A 60 4.15 -6.34 -14.89
C THR A 60 4.70 -5.20 -15.74
N ASP A 61 5.94 -4.75 -15.50
CA ASP A 61 6.51 -3.60 -16.17
C ASP A 61 7.29 -3.94 -17.45
N TYR A 62 6.96 -5.08 -18.06
CA TYR A 62 7.37 -5.42 -19.43
C TYR A 62 6.34 -6.36 -20.08
N ALA A 63 6.20 -6.26 -21.40
CA ALA A 63 5.30 -7.10 -22.19
C ALA A 63 5.82 -7.28 -23.62
N PHE A 64 5.65 -8.50 -24.17
CA PHE A 64 5.87 -8.75 -25.59
C PHE A 64 4.70 -8.26 -26.42
N SER A 65 5.00 -7.77 -27.65
CA SER A 65 3.99 -7.63 -28.70
C SER A 65 3.42 -9.00 -29.09
N PRO A 66 2.16 -9.09 -29.56
CA PRO A 66 1.53 -10.37 -29.94
C PRO A 66 2.30 -11.15 -31.01
N ASP A 67 3.01 -10.46 -31.90
CA ASP A 67 3.86 -11.06 -32.92
C ASP A 67 5.28 -11.40 -32.44
N SER A 68 5.58 -11.14 -31.16
CA SER A 68 6.88 -11.36 -30.49
C SER A 68 8.06 -10.61 -31.12
N ARG A 69 7.82 -9.51 -31.85
CA ARG A 69 8.89 -8.72 -32.49
C ARG A 69 9.39 -7.59 -31.62
N GLU A 70 8.59 -7.11 -30.69
CA GLU A 70 8.89 -6.00 -29.81
C GLU A 70 8.66 -6.35 -28.34
N LEU A 71 9.40 -5.70 -27.46
CA LEU A 71 9.18 -5.70 -26.03
C LEU A 71 8.93 -4.27 -25.57
N ALA A 72 7.81 -4.02 -24.90
CA ALA A 72 7.58 -2.80 -24.14
C ALA A 72 8.05 -3.00 -22.69
N PHE A 73 8.66 -1.97 -22.10
CA PHE A 73 9.12 -2.02 -20.70
C PHE A 73 9.16 -0.65 -20.05
N ALA A 74 9.07 -0.61 -18.71
CA ALA A 74 9.24 0.61 -17.94
C ALA A 74 10.70 0.80 -17.51
N ARG A 75 11.16 2.05 -17.49
CA ARG A 75 12.50 2.44 -17.02
C ARG A 75 12.51 3.87 -16.52
N ASN A 76 13.23 4.11 -15.40
CA ASN A 76 13.57 5.45 -14.93
C ASN A 76 14.96 5.85 -15.49
N THR A 77 15.05 6.99 -16.13
CA THR A 77 16.30 7.51 -16.70
C THR A 77 16.80 8.78 -16.03
N GLU A 78 16.18 9.15 -14.90
CA GLU A 78 16.61 10.33 -14.16
C GLU A 78 17.98 10.13 -13.50
N LYS A 79 18.71 11.23 -13.37
CA LYS A 79 20.07 11.22 -12.82
C LYS A 79 20.13 10.73 -11.38
N VAL A 80 19.12 11.08 -10.57
CA VAL A 80 18.98 10.67 -9.17
C VAL A 80 17.65 9.95 -9.01
N GLU A 81 17.68 8.63 -9.13
CA GLU A 81 16.49 7.78 -9.05
C GLU A 81 15.75 7.95 -7.71
N ALA A 82 16.46 8.18 -6.61
CA ALA A 82 15.88 8.34 -5.27
C ALA A 82 14.96 9.56 -5.10
N THR A 83 15.05 10.57 -5.99
CA THR A 83 14.21 11.77 -5.97
C THR A 83 13.18 11.81 -7.09
N SER A 84 13.02 10.72 -7.85
CA SER A 84 12.21 10.70 -9.07
C SER A 84 11.22 9.54 -9.09
N THR A 85 9.96 9.87 -9.44
CA THR A 85 8.94 8.87 -9.80
C THR A 85 8.78 8.73 -11.32
N ASN A 86 9.63 9.39 -12.13
CA ASN A 86 9.51 9.49 -13.58
C ASN A 86 9.92 8.18 -14.29
N ASN A 87 9.08 7.19 -14.23
CA ASN A 87 9.21 5.98 -15.04
C ASN A 87 8.57 6.22 -16.41
N ASP A 88 9.25 5.82 -17.47
CA ASP A 88 8.75 5.91 -18.83
C ASP A 88 8.58 4.54 -19.48
N ILE A 89 7.66 4.47 -20.43
CA ILE A 89 7.52 3.29 -21.30
C ILE A 89 8.45 3.40 -22.50
N PHE A 90 9.21 2.35 -22.72
CA PHE A 90 10.10 2.15 -23.87
C PHE A 90 9.65 0.94 -24.67
N ILE A 91 9.92 0.97 -25.98
CA ILE A 91 9.74 -0.19 -26.89
C ILE A 91 11.09 -0.52 -27.51
N VAL A 92 11.48 -1.78 -27.49
CA VAL A 92 12.71 -2.28 -28.11
C VAL A 92 12.42 -3.48 -29.01
N PRO A 93 13.08 -3.60 -30.19
CA PRO A 93 13.00 -4.82 -30.99
C PRO A 93 13.57 -6.04 -30.24
N VAL A 94 12.87 -7.18 -30.26
CA VAL A 94 13.37 -8.43 -29.66
C VAL A 94 14.66 -8.91 -30.35
N ALA A 95 14.86 -8.53 -31.62
CA ALA A 95 16.12 -8.75 -32.34
C ALA A 95 17.31 -7.92 -31.81
N GLY A 96 17.07 -6.99 -30.90
CA GLY A 96 18.04 -6.02 -30.39
C GLY A 96 18.01 -4.72 -31.19
N GLY A 97 18.63 -3.68 -30.64
CA GLY A 97 18.64 -2.32 -31.20
C GLY A 97 18.32 -1.29 -30.15
N ASP A 98 18.13 -0.04 -30.58
CA ASP A 98 17.83 1.09 -29.69
C ASP A 98 16.40 1.03 -29.19
N ALA A 99 16.22 1.27 -27.89
CA ALA A 99 14.90 1.41 -27.28
C ALA A 99 14.32 2.80 -27.55
N GLN A 100 13.10 2.84 -28.04
CA GLN A 100 12.34 4.09 -28.27
C GLN A 100 11.52 4.43 -27.03
N ARG A 101 11.74 5.61 -26.43
CA ARG A 101 10.92 6.18 -25.36
C ARG A 101 9.62 6.73 -25.98
N ILE A 102 8.45 6.31 -25.46
CA ILE A 102 7.15 6.70 -26.00
C ILE A 102 6.34 7.63 -25.10
N THR A 103 6.73 7.80 -23.84
CA THR A 103 6.02 8.64 -22.86
C THR A 103 6.86 9.83 -22.36
N GLY A 104 7.91 10.21 -23.08
CA GLY A 104 8.88 11.22 -22.65
C GLY A 104 8.33 12.61 -22.34
N ASP A 105 7.11 12.94 -22.74
CA ASP A 105 6.44 14.20 -22.41
C ASP A 105 5.74 14.17 -21.03
N ASN A 106 5.58 12.99 -20.42
CA ASN A 106 5.07 12.85 -19.07
C ASN A 106 6.21 12.94 -18.05
N THR A 107 6.00 13.62 -16.94
CA THR A 107 6.97 13.73 -15.83
C THR A 107 6.57 12.91 -14.61
N GLY A 108 5.38 12.31 -14.62
CA GLY A 108 4.93 11.34 -13.64
C GLY A 108 5.35 9.91 -14.02
N SER A 109 4.81 8.92 -13.37
CA SER A 109 5.16 7.51 -13.59
C SER A 109 4.28 6.86 -14.66
N ASP A 110 4.89 6.15 -15.61
CA ASP A 110 4.22 5.29 -16.59
C ASP A 110 4.67 3.84 -16.40
N GLN A 111 3.71 2.91 -16.22
CA GLN A 111 3.98 1.53 -15.80
C GLN A 111 2.99 0.53 -16.44
N SER A 112 3.31 -0.76 -16.28
CA SER A 112 2.44 -1.88 -16.65
C SER A 112 2.00 -1.87 -18.11
N PRO A 113 2.94 -1.83 -19.08
CA PRO A 113 2.61 -1.87 -20.49
C PRO A 113 1.96 -3.21 -20.88
N LEU A 114 0.90 -3.16 -21.69
CA LEU A 114 0.20 -4.34 -22.19
C LEU A 114 -0.30 -4.08 -23.62
N TYR A 115 0.13 -4.91 -24.57
CA TYR A 115 -0.35 -4.83 -25.94
C TYR A 115 -1.79 -5.36 -26.07
N SER A 116 -2.57 -4.72 -26.97
CA SER A 116 -3.82 -5.31 -27.43
C SER A 116 -3.56 -6.59 -28.23
N PRO A 117 -4.51 -7.54 -28.28
CA PRO A 117 -4.30 -8.83 -28.98
C PRO A 117 -3.94 -8.70 -30.46
N ASP A 118 -4.40 -7.65 -31.14
CA ASP A 118 -4.08 -7.33 -32.55
C ASP A 118 -2.76 -6.54 -32.71
N GLY A 119 -2.08 -6.17 -31.61
CA GLY A 119 -0.85 -5.37 -31.59
C GLY A 119 -1.03 -3.90 -31.94
N ARG A 120 -2.26 -3.44 -32.19
CA ARG A 120 -2.51 -2.05 -32.60
C ARG A 120 -2.27 -1.07 -31.47
N TYR A 121 -2.69 -1.40 -30.25
CA TYR A 121 -2.57 -0.53 -29.09
C TYR A 121 -1.59 -1.08 -28.06
N LEU A 122 -0.89 -0.18 -27.39
CA LEU A 122 -0.21 -0.45 -26.13
C LEU A 122 -0.95 0.32 -25.05
N ALA A 123 -1.57 -0.40 -24.12
CA ALA A 123 -2.17 0.19 -22.90
C ALA A 123 -1.14 0.23 -21.80
N PHE A 124 -1.22 1.22 -20.92
CA PHE A 124 -0.37 1.34 -19.74
C PHE A 124 -1.04 2.24 -18.68
N ARG A 125 -0.56 2.13 -17.44
CA ARG A 125 -0.98 3.03 -16.36
C ARG A 125 -0.07 4.25 -16.33
N SER A 126 -0.63 5.43 -16.05
CA SER A 126 0.09 6.69 -16.06
C SER A 126 -0.35 7.60 -14.91
N GLN A 127 0.60 8.15 -14.21
CA GLN A 127 0.41 9.26 -13.27
C GLN A 127 0.82 10.57 -13.92
N ALA A 128 0.14 11.69 -13.58
CA ALA A 128 0.45 12.99 -14.17
C ALA A 128 1.42 13.84 -13.35
N THR A 129 1.58 13.50 -12.06
CA THR A 129 2.26 14.38 -11.11
C THR A 129 3.64 13.84 -10.77
N ALA A 130 4.67 14.60 -11.09
CA ALA A 130 6.06 14.28 -10.76
C ALA A 130 6.27 14.22 -9.25
N GLY A 131 7.04 13.24 -8.77
CA GLY A 131 7.41 13.10 -7.36
C GLY A 131 6.27 12.64 -6.44
N PHE A 132 5.06 12.44 -6.95
CA PHE A 132 3.91 11.99 -6.15
C PHE A 132 3.49 10.56 -6.52
N GLU A 133 3.96 9.59 -5.77
CA GLU A 133 3.68 8.17 -6.01
C GLU A 133 2.21 7.78 -5.81
N SER A 134 1.42 8.61 -5.12
CA SER A 134 -0.02 8.42 -4.90
C SER A 134 -0.88 9.33 -5.79
N ALA A 135 -0.32 9.89 -6.88
CA ALA A 135 -1.11 10.49 -7.94
C ALA A 135 -1.98 9.43 -8.62
N ARG A 136 -3.15 9.85 -9.10
CA ARG A 136 -4.12 8.95 -9.72
C ARG A 136 -3.53 8.18 -10.91
N TRP A 137 -3.60 6.86 -10.86
CA TRP A 137 -3.29 5.98 -11.98
C TRP A 137 -4.39 6.05 -13.05
N ARG A 138 -4.05 6.63 -14.20
CA ARG A 138 -4.90 6.74 -15.38
C ARG A 138 -4.61 5.60 -16.34
N LEU A 139 -5.60 5.16 -17.12
CA LEU A 139 -5.42 4.21 -18.21
C LEU A 139 -5.15 4.97 -19.50
N MET A 140 -3.96 4.76 -20.08
CA MET A 140 -3.52 5.36 -21.33
C MET A 140 -3.46 4.32 -22.45
N LEU A 141 -3.72 4.76 -23.67
CA LEU A 141 -3.50 4.00 -24.89
C LEU A 141 -2.54 4.73 -25.82
N TYR A 142 -1.53 4.02 -26.28
CA TYR A 142 -0.67 4.42 -27.38
C TYR A 142 -1.08 3.66 -28.64
N ASP A 143 -1.48 4.37 -29.69
CA ASP A 143 -1.82 3.79 -30.99
C ASP A 143 -0.52 3.60 -31.81
N GLN A 144 -0.14 2.36 -32.06
CA GLN A 144 1.09 1.98 -32.77
C GLN A 144 1.14 2.49 -34.23
N GLN A 145 -0.02 2.71 -34.85
CA GLN A 145 -0.11 3.18 -36.24
C GLN A 145 0.05 4.71 -36.31
N THR A 146 -0.69 5.43 -35.48
CA THR A 146 -0.72 6.89 -35.50
C THR A 146 0.33 7.53 -34.61
N LYS A 147 0.97 6.75 -33.72
CA LYS A 147 1.93 7.17 -32.70
C LYS A 147 1.36 8.19 -31.71
N LYS A 148 0.03 8.17 -31.49
CA LYS A 148 -0.67 9.10 -30.60
C LYS A 148 -1.06 8.43 -29.28
N LEU A 149 -0.98 9.22 -28.23
CA LEU A 149 -1.45 8.87 -26.88
C LEU A 149 -2.87 9.40 -26.67
N ARG A 150 -3.71 8.63 -25.99
CA ARG A 150 -5.00 9.08 -25.47
C ARG A 150 -5.32 8.44 -24.13
N GLN A 151 -5.96 9.22 -23.27
CA GLN A 151 -6.48 8.72 -21.98
C GLN A 151 -7.86 8.06 -22.20
N LEU A 152 -8.06 6.88 -21.59
CA LEU A 152 -9.38 6.29 -21.39
C LEU A 152 -9.96 6.74 -20.04
N ALA A 153 -11.33 6.76 -19.92
CA ALA A 153 -12.03 7.12 -18.70
C ALA A 153 -11.53 8.43 -18.06
N SER A 154 -11.39 9.52 -18.82
CA SER A 154 -10.81 10.79 -18.33
C SER A 154 -11.57 11.39 -17.15
N THR A 155 -12.88 11.11 -17.02
CA THR A 155 -13.74 11.59 -15.91
C THR A 155 -13.79 10.64 -14.72
N PHE A 156 -13.11 9.49 -14.77
CA PHE A 156 -13.10 8.51 -13.69
C PHE A 156 -12.12 8.92 -12.60
N ASP A 157 -12.63 9.38 -11.47
CA ASP A 157 -11.82 9.87 -10.34
C ASP A 157 -11.47 8.74 -9.35
N ALA A 158 -10.86 7.65 -9.88
CA ALA A 158 -10.30 6.57 -9.08
C ALA A 158 -9.09 5.96 -9.79
N TYR A 159 -8.32 5.16 -9.08
CA TYR A 159 -7.12 4.51 -9.63
C TYR A 159 -7.49 3.35 -10.53
N VAL A 160 -6.87 3.26 -11.70
CA VAL A 160 -6.86 2.03 -12.48
C VAL A 160 -5.70 1.17 -11.95
N GLU A 161 -6.06 0.03 -11.39
CA GLU A 161 -5.11 -0.96 -10.88
C GLU A 161 -4.80 -2.02 -11.96
N GLY A 162 -4.81 -3.30 -11.65
CA GLY A 162 -4.61 -4.36 -12.64
C GLY A 162 -5.64 -4.32 -13.77
N PHE A 163 -5.20 -4.48 -15.04
CA PHE A 163 -6.08 -4.42 -16.20
C PHE A 163 -5.72 -5.48 -17.24
N THR A 164 -6.66 -5.81 -18.12
CA THR A 164 -6.49 -6.78 -19.22
C THR A 164 -7.43 -6.48 -20.39
N PHE A 165 -6.97 -6.71 -21.63
CA PHE A 165 -7.83 -6.63 -22.80
C PHE A 165 -8.78 -7.83 -22.92
N THR A 166 -9.94 -7.60 -23.57
CA THR A 166 -10.71 -8.69 -24.16
C THR A 166 -9.96 -9.32 -25.34
N PRO A 167 -10.19 -10.62 -25.68
CA PRO A 167 -9.50 -11.28 -26.79
C PRO A 167 -9.71 -10.61 -28.16
N ASP A 168 -10.82 -9.90 -28.35
CA ASP A 168 -11.10 -9.12 -29.56
C ASP A 168 -10.51 -7.70 -29.54
N GLY A 169 -9.84 -7.31 -28.44
CA GLY A 169 -9.21 -6.01 -28.28
C GLY A 169 -10.18 -4.81 -28.14
N LYS A 170 -11.51 -5.04 -28.10
CA LYS A 170 -12.49 -3.95 -28.10
C LYS A 170 -12.76 -3.34 -26.72
N SER A 171 -12.45 -4.07 -25.66
CA SER A 171 -12.64 -3.60 -24.28
C SER A 171 -11.45 -3.94 -23.40
N ILE A 172 -11.34 -3.22 -22.29
CA ILE A 172 -10.38 -3.50 -21.23
C ILE A 172 -11.17 -3.69 -19.93
N TYR A 173 -10.92 -4.78 -19.22
CA TYR A 173 -11.34 -4.96 -17.85
C TYR A 173 -10.25 -4.46 -16.90
N PHE A 174 -10.64 -3.84 -15.81
CA PHE A 174 -9.72 -3.39 -14.76
C PHE A 174 -10.38 -3.42 -13.39
N VAL A 175 -9.57 -3.43 -12.35
CA VAL A 175 -10.02 -3.25 -10.97
C VAL A 175 -9.70 -1.85 -10.48
N SER A 176 -10.50 -1.35 -9.53
CA SER A 176 -10.31 -0.01 -8.96
C SER A 176 -10.76 0.03 -7.51
N GLY A 177 -9.89 0.51 -6.63
CA GLY A 177 -10.21 0.69 -5.21
C GLY A 177 -11.34 1.73 -5.02
N GLN A 178 -12.42 1.34 -4.32
CA GLN A 178 -13.53 2.23 -3.97
C GLN A 178 -14.09 1.90 -2.59
N ARG A 179 -13.96 2.84 -1.66
CA ARG A 179 -14.55 2.76 -0.31
C ARG A 179 -14.25 1.42 0.39
N GLY A 180 -12.98 1.02 0.36
CA GLY A 180 -12.53 -0.22 0.99
C GLY A 180 -12.96 -1.50 0.26
N ARG A 181 -13.38 -1.41 -1.00
CA ARG A 181 -13.61 -2.51 -1.92
C ARG A 181 -12.81 -2.32 -3.20
N GLN A 182 -12.79 -3.34 -4.06
CA GLN A 182 -12.09 -3.32 -5.35
C GLN A 182 -12.99 -3.94 -6.44
N PRO A 183 -14.04 -3.20 -6.89
CA PRO A 183 -14.91 -3.64 -7.96
C PRO A 183 -14.18 -3.80 -9.29
N VAL A 184 -14.79 -4.62 -10.18
CA VAL A 184 -14.35 -4.81 -11.57
C VAL A 184 -15.12 -3.87 -12.48
N TYR A 185 -14.39 -3.20 -13.37
CA TYR A 185 -14.89 -2.31 -14.39
C TYR A 185 -14.55 -2.84 -15.78
N MET A 186 -15.35 -2.46 -16.79
CA MET A 186 -15.06 -2.63 -18.20
C MET A 186 -15.11 -1.27 -18.89
N ILE A 187 -14.15 -1.02 -19.76
CA ILE A 187 -14.11 0.20 -20.58
C ILE A 187 -13.97 -0.16 -22.05
N SER A 188 -14.78 0.48 -22.91
CA SER A 188 -14.68 0.37 -24.36
C SER A 188 -13.43 1.09 -24.88
N VAL A 189 -12.65 0.40 -25.70
CA VAL A 189 -11.46 0.97 -26.35
C VAL A 189 -11.84 2.02 -27.38
N ALA A 190 -12.99 1.90 -28.04
CA ALA A 190 -13.41 2.81 -29.11
C ALA A 190 -13.79 4.20 -28.60
N ASP A 191 -14.69 4.27 -27.62
CA ASP A 191 -15.33 5.50 -27.16
C ASP A 191 -15.11 5.81 -25.67
N GLY A 192 -14.45 4.91 -24.93
CA GLY A 192 -14.17 5.11 -23.50
C GLY A 192 -15.39 4.95 -22.59
N GLN A 193 -16.49 4.34 -23.08
CA GLN A 193 -17.66 4.06 -22.24
C GLN A 193 -17.28 3.11 -21.10
N LEU A 194 -17.53 3.55 -19.87
CA LEU A 194 -17.19 2.86 -18.64
C LEU A 194 -18.42 2.20 -18.02
N THR A 195 -18.27 0.95 -17.61
CA THR A 195 -19.32 0.17 -16.93
C THR A 195 -18.74 -0.54 -15.71
N LYS A 196 -19.38 -0.41 -14.55
CA LYS A 196 -19.11 -1.25 -13.39
C LYS A 196 -19.72 -2.63 -13.62
N VAL A 197 -18.92 -3.69 -13.51
CA VAL A 197 -19.37 -5.06 -13.83
C VAL A 197 -19.90 -5.77 -12.59
N PHE A 198 -19.10 -5.82 -11.51
CA PHE A 198 -19.53 -6.36 -10.21
C PHE A 198 -18.66 -5.82 -9.06
N ASP A 199 -19.22 -5.92 -7.85
CA ASP A 199 -18.58 -5.49 -6.59
C ASP A 199 -17.75 -6.59 -5.92
N GLY A 200 -17.07 -6.23 -4.84
CA GLY A 200 -16.26 -7.08 -3.98
C GLY A 200 -14.83 -6.59 -3.90
N PHE A 201 -13.96 -7.35 -3.25
CA PHE A 201 -12.52 -7.14 -3.32
C PHE A 201 -11.93 -8.18 -4.28
N ASN A 202 -11.67 -7.75 -5.52
CA ASN A 202 -11.27 -8.62 -6.64
C ASN A 202 -9.92 -8.17 -7.19
N ASP A 203 -9.12 -9.13 -7.68
CA ASP A 203 -7.84 -8.84 -8.33
C ASP A 203 -7.54 -9.89 -9.42
N ASP A 204 -6.39 -9.73 -10.11
CA ASP A 204 -5.89 -10.67 -11.12
C ASP A 204 -6.91 -11.07 -12.19
N VAL A 205 -7.73 -10.12 -12.64
CA VAL A 205 -8.76 -10.38 -13.66
C VAL A 205 -8.12 -10.86 -14.95
N ARG A 206 -8.63 -11.99 -15.46
CA ARG A 206 -8.27 -12.56 -16.76
C ARG A 206 -9.52 -12.84 -17.55
N VAL A 207 -9.47 -12.62 -18.86
CA VAL A 207 -10.55 -12.94 -19.79
C VAL A 207 -10.24 -14.27 -20.46
N ALA A 208 -11.18 -15.23 -20.39
CA ALA A 208 -11.03 -16.50 -21.08
C ALA A 208 -11.05 -16.30 -22.61
N PRO A 209 -10.48 -17.24 -23.40
CA PRO A 209 -10.43 -17.11 -24.86
C PRO A 209 -11.79 -16.95 -25.56
N ASN A 210 -12.88 -17.38 -24.92
CA ASN A 210 -14.25 -17.15 -25.42
C ASN A 210 -14.71 -15.69 -25.34
N GLY A 211 -13.96 -14.80 -24.67
CA GLY A 211 -14.30 -13.39 -24.49
C GLY A 211 -15.43 -13.09 -23.51
N GLU A 212 -16.10 -14.11 -22.99
CA GLU A 212 -17.32 -13.99 -22.20
C GLU A 212 -17.15 -14.34 -20.72
N THR A 213 -16.15 -15.16 -20.41
CA THR A 213 -15.87 -15.59 -19.05
C THR A 213 -14.70 -14.83 -18.47
N LEU A 214 -14.89 -14.24 -17.28
CA LEU A 214 -13.78 -13.70 -16.47
C LEU A 214 -13.40 -14.71 -15.40
N VAL A 215 -12.10 -14.85 -15.16
CA VAL A 215 -11.52 -15.55 -14.01
C VAL A 215 -10.72 -14.54 -13.22
N PHE A 216 -10.87 -14.55 -11.91
CA PHE A 216 -10.25 -13.55 -11.04
C PHE A 216 -10.07 -14.09 -9.62
N THR A 217 -9.22 -13.46 -8.84
CA THR A 217 -9.10 -13.70 -7.42
C THR A 217 -10.09 -12.81 -6.65
N ARG A 218 -10.65 -13.36 -5.56
CA ARG A 218 -11.52 -12.63 -4.63
C ARG A 218 -11.22 -13.01 -3.21
N SER A 219 -11.24 -12.03 -2.33
CA SER A 219 -11.18 -12.24 -0.88
C SER A 219 -12.18 -11.31 -0.16
N SER A 220 -12.33 -11.52 1.14
CA SER A 220 -12.99 -10.59 2.06
C SER A 220 -12.36 -10.71 3.45
N SER A 221 -12.72 -9.86 4.38
CA SER A 221 -12.25 -9.95 5.77
C SER A 221 -12.58 -11.28 6.49
N ILE A 222 -13.50 -12.06 5.94
CA ILE A 222 -13.90 -13.38 6.47
C ILE A 222 -13.51 -14.55 5.57
N GLN A 223 -12.91 -14.28 4.42
CA GLN A 223 -12.55 -15.32 3.45
C GLN A 223 -11.19 -15.06 2.83
N PRO A 224 -10.21 -15.97 2.99
CA PRO A 224 -8.96 -15.93 2.24
C PRO A 224 -9.19 -15.92 0.72
N THR A 225 -8.16 -15.52 -0.02
CA THR A 225 -8.23 -15.45 -1.47
C THR A 225 -8.56 -16.80 -2.10
N GLU A 226 -9.58 -16.81 -2.95
CA GLU A 226 -10.00 -17.94 -3.78
C GLU A 226 -10.18 -17.48 -5.22
N ILE A 227 -10.19 -18.42 -6.17
CA ILE A 227 -10.47 -18.16 -7.57
C ILE A 227 -11.98 -18.18 -7.79
N TYR A 228 -12.47 -17.17 -8.50
CA TYR A 228 -13.85 -17.01 -8.91
C TYR A 228 -13.95 -16.90 -10.43
N ARG A 229 -15.14 -17.17 -10.97
CA ARG A 229 -15.50 -16.88 -12.34
C ARG A 229 -16.73 -15.96 -12.39
N TYR A 230 -16.80 -15.18 -13.45
CA TYR A 230 -17.98 -14.42 -13.84
C TYR A 230 -18.35 -14.84 -15.25
N ALA A 231 -19.49 -15.48 -15.41
CA ALA A 231 -19.94 -16.08 -16.67
C ALA A 231 -21.46 -16.08 -16.77
N ASP A 232 -21.98 -16.32 -17.98
CA ASP A 232 -23.40 -16.56 -18.19
C ASP A 232 -23.79 -17.94 -17.67
N GLU A 233 -24.85 -18.00 -16.88
CA GLU A 233 -25.49 -19.22 -16.38
C GLU A 233 -27.01 -19.13 -16.65
N GLY A 234 -27.45 -19.71 -17.76
CA GLY A 234 -28.87 -19.74 -18.12
C GLY A 234 -29.47 -18.38 -18.48
N GLY A 235 -28.70 -17.50 -19.11
CA GLY A 235 -29.13 -16.15 -19.52
C GLY A 235 -28.88 -15.06 -18.46
N HIS A 236 -28.24 -15.41 -17.34
CA HIS A 236 -27.85 -14.47 -16.29
C HIS A 236 -26.35 -14.54 -16.01
N ARG A 237 -25.70 -13.39 -15.91
CA ARG A 237 -24.29 -13.32 -15.50
C ARG A 237 -24.16 -13.42 -13.99
N VAL A 238 -23.39 -14.43 -13.52
CA VAL A 238 -23.19 -14.71 -12.10
C VAL A 238 -21.72 -14.78 -11.74
N VAL A 239 -21.41 -14.40 -10.50
CA VAL A 239 -20.11 -14.61 -9.87
C VAL A 239 -20.18 -15.91 -9.09
N ALA A 240 -19.35 -16.90 -9.44
CA ALA A 240 -19.29 -18.19 -8.80
C ALA A 240 -17.88 -18.56 -8.34
N GLN A 241 -17.77 -19.11 -7.13
CA GLN A 241 -16.50 -19.61 -6.59
C GLN A 241 -16.06 -20.88 -7.33
N VAL A 242 -14.78 -20.93 -7.74
CA VAL A 242 -14.18 -22.05 -8.45
C VAL A 242 -13.34 -22.90 -7.51
N THR A 243 -12.43 -22.29 -6.75
CA THR A 243 -11.60 -23.00 -5.78
C THR A 243 -12.20 -22.91 -4.37
N ARG A 244 -11.90 -23.92 -3.54
CA ARG A 244 -12.35 -24.05 -2.16
C ARG A 244 -11.21 -24.52 -1.26
N THR A 245 -10.03 -23.97 -1.51
CA THR A 245 -8.79 -24.40 -0.86
C THR A 245 -8.84 -24.19 0.66
N ASN A 246 -9.50 -23.12 1.09
CA ASN A 246 -9.55 -22.73 2.49
C ASN A 246 -10.85 -23.12 3.20
N ASP A 247 -11.89 -23.59 2.51
CA ASP A 247 -13.23 -23.80 3.08
C ASP A 247 -13.21 -24.72 4.32
N ALA A 248 -12.54 -25.88 4.24
CA ALA A 248 -12.47 -26.83 5.34
C ALA A 248 -11.76 -26.26 6.59
N TYR A 249 -10.76 -25.41 6.39
CA TYR A 249 -10.06 -24.73 7.47
C TYR A 249 -10.93 -23.61 8.05
N MET A 250 -11.50 -22.77 7.20
CA MET A 250 -12.32 -21.62 7.59
C MET A 250 -13.62 -22.01 8.31
N ALA A 251 -14.19 -23.19 8.01
CA ALA A 251 -15.37 -23.71 8.69
C ALA A 251 -15.19 -23.89 10.22
N ASN A 252 -13.95 -23.90 10.73
CA ASN A 252 -13.66 -23.98 12.16
C ASN A 252 -13.73 -22.63 12.89
N PHE A 253 -13.91 -21.52 12.17
CA PHE A 253 -13.90 -20.18 12.74
C PHE A 253 -15.24 -19.48 12.58
N ASN A 254 -15.69 -18.82 13.63
CA ASN A 254 -16.83 -17.91 13.59
C ASN A 254 -16.29 -16.48 13.49
N LEU A 255 -16.09 -15.99 12.26
CA LEU A 255 -15.49 -14.69 12.01
C LEU A 255 -16.55 -13.60 11.92
N PRO A 256 -16.43 -12.50 12.67
CA PRO A 256 -17.34 -11.36 12.53
C PRO A 256 -17.19 -10.68 11.17
N VAL A 257 -18.33 -10.41 10.53
CA VAL A 257 -18.39 -9.63 9.29
C VAL A 257 -18.08 -8.17 9.60
N ALA A 258 -17.34 -7.51 8.71
CA ALA A 258 -17.05 -6.10 8.80
C ALA A 258 -18.33 -5.25 8.70
N GLU A 259 -18.51 -4.31 9.63
CA GLU A 259 -19.54 -3.27 9.57
C GLU A 259 -18.95 -2.00 8.99
N GLU A 260 -19.58 -1.41 7.97
CA GLU A 260 -19.22 -0.07 7.48
C GLU A 260 -19.66 0.98 8.50
N VAL A 261 -18.76 1.90 8.84
CA VAL A 261 -19.03 3.04 9.74
C VAL A 261 -18.66 4.33 9.03
N GLU A 262 -19.54 5.33 9.15
CA GLU A 262 -19.32 6.66 8.62
C GLU A 262 -19.49 7.72 9.70
N TRP A 263 -18.68 8.76 9.65
CA TRP A 263 -18.73 9.89 10.59
C TRP A 263 -18.28 11.20 9.95
N ALA A 264 -18.53 12.30 10.64
CA ALA A 264 -18.03 13.60 10.24
C ALA A 264 -16.62 13.83 10.77
N GLY A 265 -15.65 13.93 9.88
CA GLY A 265 -14.26 14.32 10.17
C GLY A 265 -14.10 15.83 10.30
N ALA A 266 -12.86 16.30 10.22
CA ALA A 266 -12.52 17.71 10.27
C ALA A 266 -13.24 18.49 9.16
N GLY A 267 -13.86 19.63 9.53
CA GLY A 267 -14.63 20.43 8.60
C GLY A 267 -15.90 19.78 8.07
N GLY A 268 -16.39 18.70 8.72
CA GLY A 268 -17.62 18.00 8.30
C GLY A 268 -17.44 17.04 7.14
N THR A 269 -16.21 16.79 6.68
CA THR A 269 -15.93 15.81 5.61
C THR A 269 -16.39 14.41 6.05
N LYS A 270 -17.10 13.72 5.17
CA LYS A 270 -17.58 12.36 5.42
C LYS A 270 -16.40 11.38 5.37
N ILE A 271 -16.13 10.72 6.49
CA ILE A 271 -15.07 9.72 6.64
C ILE A 271 -15.70 8.34 6.77
N HIS A 272 -15.00 7.32 6.30
CA HIS A 272 -15.43 5.93 6.30
C HIS A 272 -14.42 5.05 7.04
N GLY A 273 -14.87 3.90 7.56
CA GLY A 273 -14.02 2.88 8.16
C GLY A 273 -14.78 1.59 8.39
N TRP A 274 -14.06 0.61 8.91
CA TRP A 274 -14.57 -0.72 9.22
C TRP A 274 -14.59 -0.95 10.72
N LEU A 275 -15.65 -1.60 11.20
CA LEU A 275 -15.78 -2.02 12.59
C LEU A 275 -16.03 -3.52 12.66
N PHE A 276 -15.26 -4.22 13.48
CA PHE A 276 -15.43 -5.64 13.76
C PHE A 276 -15.82 -5.84 15.22
N LYS A 277 -16.85 -6.65 15.46
CA LYS A 277 -17.25 -7.06 16.81
C LYS A 277 -16.36 -8.19 17.31
N PRO A 278 -16.19 -8.36 18.63
CA PRO A 278 -15.47 -9.52 19.16
C PRO A 278 -16.16 -10.82 18.73
N THR A 279 -15.36 -11.84 18.45
CA THR A 279 -15.87 -13.19 18.15
C THR A 279 -16.65 -13.74 19.35
N ASN A 280 -17.86 -14.27 19.13
CA ASN A 280 -18.74 -14.84 20.16
C ASN A 280 -19.08 -13.86 21.30
N ALA A 281 -19.11 -12.55 21.00
CA ALA A 281 -19.44 -11.52 21.97
C ALA A 281 -20.87 -11.66 22.50
N PRO A 282 -21.10 -11.76 23.83
CA PRO A 282 -22.43 -11.63 24.41
C PRO A 282 -23.05 -10.27 24.08
N SER A 283 -24.34 -10.23 23.77
CA SER A 283 -25.05 -9.00 23.38
C SER A 283 -25.10 -7.91 24.46
N SER A 284 -24.85 -8.26 25.70
CA SER A 284 -24.91 -7.37 26.87
C SER A 284 -23.54 -6.89 27.37
N GLY A 285 -22.43 -7.26 26.70
CA GLY A 285 -21.08 -6.93 27.11
C GLY A 285 -20.63 -5.53 26.65
N ARG A 286 -19.72 -4.91 27.42
CA ARG A 286 -18.91 -3.77 26.95
C ARG A 286 -17.50 -4.23 26.68
N TYR A 287 -17.00 -3.93 25.48
CA TYR A 287 -15.72 -4.44 24.98
C TYR A 287 -14.69 -3.33 24.84
N PRO A 288 -13.43 -3.59 25.18
CA PRO A 288 -12.36 -2.64 24.91
C PRO A 288 -12.20 -2.44 23.39
N LEU A 289 -11.83 -1.22 23.00
CA LEU A 289 -11.67 -0.83 21.60
C LEU A 289 -10.18 -0.80 21.22
N VAL A 290 -9.81 -1.48 20.14
CA VAL A 290 -8.51 -1.34 19.47
C VAL A 290 -8.71 -0.64 18.14
N VAL A 291 -8.02 0.47 17.95
CA VAL A 291 -8.00 1.25 16.71
C VAL A 291 -6.77 0.84 15.91
N LEU A 292 -6.95 0.32 14.71
CA LEU A 292 -5.87 0.01 13.78
C LEU A 292 -5.73 1.12 12.75
N ILE A 293 -4.57 1.79 12.71
CA ILE A 293 -4.31 2.92 11.82
C ILE A 293 -3.39 2.45 10.70
N HIS A 294 -3.86 2.58 9.42
CA HIS A 294 -3.09 2.11 8.28
C HIS A 294 -1.87 2.97 7.98
N GLY A 295 -0.90 2.36 7.30
CA GLY A 295 0.27 3.03 6.74
C GLY A 295 -0.02 3.67 5.38
N GLY A 296 1.01 4.22 4.79
CA GLY A 296 1.02 5.02 3.58
C GLY A 296 1.79 6.30 3.82
N PRO A 297 1.14 7.48 3.97
CA PRO A 297 -0.25 7.71 4.42
C PRO A 297 -1.34 7.38 3.41
N GLN A 298 -1.02 7.44 2.11
CA GLN A 298 -1.95 7.10 1.04
C GLN A 298 -2.06 5.57 0.91
N GLY A 299 -3.05 5.03 1.56
CA GLY A 299 -3.43 3.62 1.60
C GLY A 299 -4.89 3.49 2.01
N ALA A 300 -5.40 2.29 2.24
CA ALA A 300 -6.73 2.10 2.80
C ALA A 300 -6.86 0.75 3.51
N TRP A 301 -7.70 0.70 4.53
CA TRP A 301 -8.24 -0.54 5.02
C TRP A 301 -9.36 -1.00 4.10
N ASN A 302 -9.21 -2.20 3.56
CA ASN A 302 -10.16 -2.80 2.64
C ASN A 302 -10.85 -4.01 3.29
N ASP A 303 -12.04 -4.35 2.78
CA ASP A 303 -12.71 -5.62 3.10
C ASP A 303 -12.03 -6.76 2.33
N ASN A 304 -10.81 -7.11 2.75
CA ASN A 304 -10.00 -8.16 2.17
C ASN A 304 -9.30 -9.01 3.23
N TRP A 305 -8.83 -10.18 2.83
CA TRP A 305 -8.00 -11.02 3.69
C TRP A 305 -6.55 -10.58 3.66
N GLY A 306 -5.95 -10.43 4.84
CA GLY A 306 -4.53 -10.17 4.99
C GLY A 306 -3.96 -10.92 6.19
N TYR A 307 -2.71 -11.35 6.10
CA TYR A 307 -2.00 -11.98 7.22
C TYR A 307 -1.33 -10.96 8.14
N ARG A 308 -1.14 -9.74 7.67
CA ARG A 308 -0.66 -8.60 8.46
C ARG A 308 -1.85 -7.74 8.87
N TRP A 309 -1.85 -7.27 10.11
CA TRP A 309 -2.91 -6.38 10.63
C TRP A 309 -4.34 -6.97 10.49
N ASN A 310 -4.46 -8.30 10.55
CA ASN A 310 -5.74 -8.97 10.38
C ASN A 310 -6.68 -8.63 11.57
N PRO A 311 -7.81 -7.95 11.34
CA PRO A 311 -8.74 -7.54 12.40
C PRO A 311 -9.35 -8.74 13.13
N GLN A 312 -9.47 -9.90 12.47
CA GLN A 312 -10.05 -11.10 13.05
C GLN A 312 -9.25 -11.64 14.25
N ILE A 313 -7.92 -11.44 14.24
CA ILE A 313 -7.06 -11.85 15.36
C ILE A 313 -7.34 -10.99 16.60
N PHE A 314 -7.50 -9.69 16.43
CA PHE A 314 -7.87 -8.80 17.52
C PHE A 314 -9.31 -9.03 17.99
N ALA A 315 -10.24 -9.26 17.07
CA ALA A 315 -11.62 -9.60 17.38
C ALA A 315 -11.73 -10.92 18.15
N SER A 316 -10.95 -11.95 17.76
CA SER A 316 -10.89 -13.24 18.48
C SER A 316 -10.30 -13.11 19.88
N ALA A 317 -9.44 -12.13 20.09
CA ALA A 317 -8.90 -11.78 21.40
C ALA A 317 -9.90 -10.97 22.27
N GLY A 318 -11.12 -10.71 21.79
CA GLY A 318 -12.19 -10.06 22.55
C GLY A 318 -12.22 -8.54 22.47
N TYR A 319 -11.64 -7.95 21.43
CA TYR A 319 -11.68 -6.51 21.17
C TYR A 319 -12.73 -6.13 20.13
N MET A 320 -13.40 -5.00 20.34
CA MET A 320 -13.94 -4.23 19.21
C MET A 320 -12.75 -3.71 18.41
N VAL A 321 -12.77 -3.86 17.07
CA VAL A 321 -11.66 -3.42 16.21
C VAL A 321 -12.16 -2.37 15.24
N PHE A 322 -11.61 -1.18 15.33
CA PHE A 322 -11.96 -0.07 14.45
C PHE A 322 -10.81 0.26 13.51
N MET A 323 -11.10 0.32 12.23
CA MET A 323 -10.14 0.53 11.14
C MET A 323 -10.58 1.74 10.31
N PRO A 324 -10.23 2.98 10.72
CA PRO A 324 -10.60 4.20 10.00
C PRO A 324 -9.84 4.35 8.68
N ASN A 325 -10.50 4.89 7.65
CA ASN A 325 -9.92 5.39 6.42
C ASN A 325 -10.04 6.93 6.41
N PRO A 326 -9.15 7.64 7.13
CA PRO A 326 -9.17 9.09 7.17
C PRO A 326 -8.73 9.70 5.85
N ARG A 327 -8.80 11.04 5.72
CA ARG A 327 -8.19 11.77 4.59
C ARG A 327 -6.73 11.33 4.37
N GLY A 328 -6.31 11.27 3.09
CA GLY A 328 -5.11 10.58 2.64
C GLY A 328 -5.39 9.17 2.13
N SER A 329 -6.50 8.53 2.57
CA SER A 329 -6.83 7.17 2.12
C SER A 329 -7.19 7.14 0.63
N THR A 330 -6.75 6.06 -0.06
CA THR A 330 -7.09 5.79 -1.46
C THR A 330 -8.50 5.22 -1.60
N GLY A 331 -9.09 5.40 -2.79
CA GLY A 331 -10.44 4.88 -3.09
C GLY A 331 -11.59 5.82 -2.71
N TYR A 332 -11.28 7.09 -2.40
CA TYR A 332 -12.26 8.13 -2.04
C TYR A 332 -12.16 9.37 -2.95
N GLY A 333 -11.50 9.26 -4.10
CA GLY A 333 -11.18 10.34 -5.03
C GLY A 333 -9.79 10.93 -4.78
N GLN A 334 -9.22 11.56 -5.83
CA GLN A 334 -7.84 12.07 -5.76
C GLN A 334 -7.69 13.19 -4.73
N GLN A 335 -8.64 14.13 -4.65
CA GLN A 335 -8.57 15.21 -3.68
C GLN A 335 -8.52 14.72 -2.22
N PHE A 336 -9.29 13.67 -1.91
CA PHE A 336 -9.26 13.06 -0.58
C PHE A 336 -7.89 12.44 -0.25
N THR A 337 -7.25 11.86 -1.25
CA THR A 337 -5.88 11.33 -1.15
C THR A 337 -4.84 12.44 -0.96
N ASP A 338 -4.98 13.55 -1.69
CA ASP A 338 -4.05 14.68 -1.67
C ASP A 338 -4.11 15.48 -0.37
N ASP A 339 -5.27 15.51 0.29
CA ASP A 339 -5.54 16.36 1.46
C ASP A 339 -4.62 16.11 2.67
N ILE A 340 -3.85 15.05 2.66
CA ILE A 340 -2.87 14.75 3.72
C ILE A 340 -1.50 15.36 3.45
N SER A 341 -1.12 15.59 2.19
CA SER A 341 0.21 16.11 1.84
C SER A 341 0.44 17.51 2.41
N GLY A 342 1.44 17.63 3.29
CA GLY A 342 1.71 18.84 4.08
C GLY A 342 0.89 18.98 5.37
N ASP A 343 -0.04 18.07 5.65
CA ASP A 343 -0.92 18.10 6.86
C ASP A 343 -0.99 16.72 7.54
N TRP A 344 0.14 16.14 7.85
CA TRP A 344 0.26 14.75 8.30
C TRP A 344 -0.49 14.41 9.59
N ALA A 345 -0.72 15.39 10.47
CA ALA A 345 -1.42 15.16 11.73
C ALA A 345 -2.39 16.29 12.12
N GLY A 346 -2.80 17.10 11.18
CA GLY A 346 -3.81 18.14 11.42
C GLY A 346 -5.23 17.61 11.25
N LYS A 347 -5.78 17.74 10.04
CA LYS A 347 -7.14 17.26 9.75
C LYS A 347 -7.29 15.75 9.91
N VAL A 348 -6.25 14.99 9.52
CA VAL A 348 -6.23 13.53 9.61
C VAL A 348 -6.34 13.04 11.05
N TYR A 349 -5.61 13.66 11.97
CA TYR A 349 -5.71 13.36 13.39
C TYR A 349 -7.14 13.62 13.91
N THR A 350 -7.74 14.74 13.52
CA THR A 350 -9.14 15.06 13.86
C THR A 350 -10.11 14.05 13.27
N ASP A 351 -9.91 13.61 12.03
CA ASP A 351 -10.73 12.56 11.38
C ASP A 351 -10.72 11.27 12.21
N ILE A 352 -9.54 10.83 12.63
CA ILE A 352 -9.37 9.62 13.44
C ILE A 352 -10.04 9.78 14.81
N LEU A 353 -9.78 10.88 15.54
CA LEU A 353 -10.36 11.10 16.86
C LEU A 353 -11.89 11.19 16.83
N ASN A 354 -12.45 11.88 15.84
CA ASN A 354 -13.90 11.94 15.66
C ASN A 354 -14.49 10.54 15.40
N GLY A 355 -13.82 9.72 14.59
CA GLY A 355 -14.22 8.34 14.35
C GLY A 355 -14.16 7.48 15.63
N VAL A 356 -13.08 7.61 16.40
CA VAL A 356 -12.95 6.91 17.68
C VAL A 356 -14.05 7.36 18.66
N ALA A 357 -14.32 8.66 18.78
CA ALA A 357 -15.40 9.19 19.62
C ALA A 357 -16.78 8.67 19.17
N HIS A 358 -17.03 8.64 17.84
CA HIS A 358 -18.26 8.09 17.27
C HIS A 358 -18.44 6.61 17.61
N VAL A 359 -17.41 5.77 17.44
CA VAL A 359 -17.48 4.35 17.77
C VAL A 359 -17.55 4.15 19.29
N ALA A 360 -16.82 4.92 20.08
CA ALA A 360 -16.83 4.85 21.54
C ALA A 360 -18.16 5.30 22.18
N SER A 361 -19.04 5.98 21.43
CA SER A 361 -20.40 6.35 21.89
C SER A 361 -21.38 5.17 21.87
N ARG A 362 -21.05 4.07 21.21
CA ARG A 362 -21.87 2.86 21.13
C ARG A 362 -21.99 2.18 22.50
N PRO A 363 -23.15 1.64 22.85
CA PRO A 363 -23.37 1.03 24.17
C PRO A 363 -22.50 -0.20 24.44
N GLU A 364 -22.11 -0.92 23.39
CA GLU A 364 -21.25 -2.11 23.45
C GLU A 364 -19.76 -1.78 23.56
N VAL A 365 -19.33 -0.52 23.44
CA VAL A 365 -17.94 -0.11 23.54
C VAL A 365 -17.61 0.43 24.94
N ASP A 366 -16.52 -0.04 25.51
CA ASP A 366 -15.98 0.53 26.73
C ASP A 366 -15.01 1.66 26.41
N ARG A 367 -15.51 2.88 26.49
CA ARG A 367 -14.74 4.10 26.19
C ARG A 367 -13.56 4.37 27.12
N GLU A 368 -13.52 3.71 28.28
CA GLU A 368 -12.39 3.84 29.23
C GLU A 368 -11.24 2.88 28.89
N ARG A 369 -11.45 1.95 27.95
CA ARG A 369 -10.47 0.93 27.56
C ARG A 369 -10.21 0.97 26.05
N ILE A 370 -9.56 2.06 25.60
CA ILE A 370 -9.22 2.29 24.18
C ILE A 370 -7.70 2.18 24.00
N GLY A 371 -7.28 1.38 23.03
CA GLY A 371 -5.90 1.29 22.55
C GLY A 371 -5.80 1.63 21.07
N ALA A 372 -4.60 1.98 20.60
CA ALA A 372 -4.32 2.18 19.17
C ALA A 372 -3.03 1.45 18.75
N ALA A 373 -3.04 0.92 17.55
CA ALA A 373 -1.88 0.32 16.91
C ALA A 373 -1.79 0.77 15.45
N GLY A 374 -0.58 0.94 14.94
CA GLY A 374 -0.37 1.29 13.54
C GLY A 374 1.06 1.01 13.09
N GLY A 375 1.24 0.84 11.78
CA GLY A 375 2.54 0.62 11.16
C GLY A 375 2.90 1.72 10.18
N SER A 376 4.21 2.00 10.01
CA SER A 376 4.68 3.02 9.07
C SER A 376 4.08 4.41 9.38
N TYR A 377 3.36 5.02 8.45
CA TYR A 377 2.57 6.21 8.76
C TYR A 377 1.57 5.98 9.91
N GLY A 378 0.92 4.80 9.97
CA GLY A 378 0.06 4.46 11.12
C GLY A 378 0.82 4.44 12.44
N GLY A 379 2.09 3.98 12.43
CA GLY A 379 3.02 4.07 13.56
C GLY A 379 3.41 5.51 13.89
N TYR A 380 3.62 6.35 12.88
CA TYR A 380 3.78 7.79 13.03
C TYR A 380 2.57 8.42 13.74
N MET A 381 1.36 8.10 13.29
CA MET A 381 0.14 8.62 13.92
C MET A 381 0.00 8.16 15.38
N VAL A 382 0.39 6.92 15.68
CA VAL A 382 0.48 6.44 17.08
C VAL A 382 1.50 7.26 17.88
N ASN A 383 2.66 7.58 17.30
CA ASN A 383 3.67 8.43 17.95
C ASN A 383 3.18 9.87 18.13
N TRP A 384 2.37 10.37 17.20
CA TRP A 384 1.70 11.66 17.33
C TRP A 384 0.66 11.66 18.45
N ILE A 385 -0.20 10.64 18.49
CA ILE A 385 -1.17 10.42 19.58
C ILE A 385 -0.47 10.40 20.93
N LEU A 386 0.67 9.75 21.05
CA LEU A 386 1.43 9.66 22.29
C LEU A 386 1.78 11.05 22.86
N GLY A 387 2.09 12.02 21.99
CA GLY A 387 2.37 13.42 22.37
C GLY A 387 1.13 14.30 22.54
N HIS A 388 -0.06 13.83 22.12
CA HIS A 388 -1.30 14.60 22.05
C HIS A 388 -2.52 13.84 22.60
N ASN A 389 -2.30 12.94 23.56
CA ASN A 389 -3.37 12.12 24.17
C ASN A 389 -4.15 12.91 25.24
N ASP A 390 -4.64 14.09 24.89
CA ASP A 390 -5.35 15.01 25.79
C ASP A 390 -6.78 15.35 25.33
N HIS A 391 -7.27 14.68 24.26
CA HIS A 391 -8.63 14.91 23.74
C HIS A 391 -9.71 14.66 24.81
N PRO A 392 -10.73 15.52 24.94
CA PRO A 392 -11.69 15.45 26.03
C PRO A 392 -12.56 14.19 26.04
N GLN A 393 -12.82 13.60 24.90
CA GLN A 393 -13.72 12.43 24.74
C GLN A 393 -12.98 11.12 24.43
N VAL A 394 -11.70 11.17 24.07
CA VAL A 394 -10.91 10.01 23.68
C VAL A 394 -9.61 9.97 24.46
N LYS A 395 -9.39 8.89 25.21
CA LYS A 395 -8.14 8.65 25.95
C LYS A 395 -7.62 7.25 25.63
N PHE A 396 -6.47 7.20 24.99
CA PHE A 396 -5.79 5.93 24.75
C PHE A 396 -5.04 5.47 26.00
N LYS A 397 -5.23 4.22 26.39
CA LYS A 397 -4.59 3.60 27.56
C LYS A 397 -3.36 2.75 27.18
N ALA A 398 -3.27 2.32 25.92
CA ALA A 398 -2.15 1.55 25.40
C ALA A 398 -1.92 1.88 23.92
N LEU A 399 -0.66 1.93 23.53
CA LEU A 399 -0.25 2.24 22.16
C LEU A 399 0.73 1.17 21.64
N VAL A 400 0.67 0.91 20.33
CA VAL A 400 1.62 0.03 19.62
C VAL A 400 2.10 0.73 18.36
N SER A 401 3.36 1.14 18.34
CA SER A 401 4.03 1.76 17.19
C SER A 401 4.89 0.72 16.47
N HIS A 402 4.52 0.34 15.26
CA HIS A 402 5.28 -0.56 14.41
C HIS A 402 5.97 0.21 13.31
N ALA A 403 7.31 0.15 13.24
CA ALA A 403 8.10 0.83 12.21
C ALA A 403 7.63 2.28 11.97
N GLY A 404 7.28 2.99 13.06
CA GLY A 404 6.65 4.31 13.00
C GLY A 404 7.70 5.41 12.91
N VAL A 405 7.48 6.37 11.99
CA VAL A 405 8.31 7.56 11.90
C VAL A 405 8.20 8.38 13.19
N PHE A 406 9.32 8.83 13.71
CA PHE A 406 9.38 9.57 14.97
C PHE A 406 10.02 10.96 14.83
N ASN A 407 11.07 11.05 14.01
CA ASN A 407 11.80 12.29 13.75
C ASN A 407 11.95 12.45 12.22
N LEU A 408 11.15 13.33 11.65
CA LEU A 408 11.07 13.49 10.19
C LEU A 408 12.39 13.94 9.55
N VAL A 409 13.22 14.72 10.26
CA VAL A 409 14.53 15.14 9.76
C VAL A 409 15.50 13.97 9.69
N SER A 410 15.54 13.14 10.76
CA SER A 410 16.37 11.94 10.78
C SER A 410 15.88 10.92 9.75
N MET A 411 14.57 10.73 9.64
CA MET A 411 13.96 9.83 8.65
C MET A 411 14.34 10.23 7.22
N TYR A 412 14.29 11.51 6.86
CA TYR A 412 14.71 11.99 5.54
C TYR A 412 16.17 11.59 5.22
N GLY A 413 17.07 11.75 6.21
CA GLY A 413 18.49 11.46 6.02
C GLY A 413 18.86 9.98 5.92
N VAL A 414 17.93 9.06 6.22
CA VAL A 414 18.20 7.62 6.28
C VAL A 414 17.20 6.74 5.52
N THR A 415 16.07 7.30 5.03
CA THR A 415 15.16 6.58 4.12
C THR A 415 15.78 6.39 2.75
N GLU A 416 15.27 5.43 1.98
CA GLU A 416 15.75 5.18 0.62
C GLU A 416 14.97 5.95 -0.46
N GLU A 417 13.75 6.41 -0.18
CA GLU A 417 12.86 7.14 -1.10
C GLU A 417 12.79 8.61 -0.73
N LEU A 418 13.50 9.49 -1.46
CA LEU A 418 13.48 10.92 -1.15
C LEU A 418 12.33 11.67 -1.82
N TRP A 419 11.80 11.18 -2.97
CA TRP A 419 10.61 11.79 -3.61
C TRP A 419 9.43 11.86 -2.63
N PHE A 420 9.26 10.83 -1.77
CA PHE A 420 8.16 10.74 -0.81
C PHE A 420 8.19 11.87 0.24
N PRO A 421 9.23 12.04 1.08
CA PRO A 421 9.27 13.14 2.03
C PRO A 421 9.36 14.51 1.35
N GLU A 422 10.00 14.64 0.19
CA GLU A 422 10.06 15.91 -0.54
C GLU A 422 8.68 16.34 -1.04
N TRP A 423 7.84 15.40 -1.50
CA TRP A 423 6.44 15.69 -1.83
C TRP A 423 5.63 16.05 -0.59
N GLU A 424 5.68 15.19 0.44
CA GLU A 424 4.86 15.33 1.64
C GLU A 424 5.19 16.59 2.45
N PHE A 425 6.46 16.97 2.51
CA PHE A 425 6.91 18.13 3.28
C PHE A 425 7.34 19.32 2.41
N LYS A 426 6.99 19.29 1.11
CA LYS A 426 7.18 20.40 0.14
C LYS A 426 8.64 20.81 -0.01
N GLY A 427 9.54 19.86 -0.08
CA GLY A 427 10.98 20.02 -0.26
C GLY A 427 11.80 19.34 0.81
N THR A 428 13.08 19.63 0.85
CA THR A 428 14.05 19.04 1.78
C THR A 428 13.94 19.64 3.19
N PRO A 429 14.51 19.00 4.23
CA PRO A 429 14.52 19.56 5.59
C PRO A 429 15.25 20.90 5.72
N TRP A 430 16.19 21.21 4.82
CA TRP A 430 16.89 22.50 4.82
C TRP A 430 16.16 23.58 3.99
N ASP A 431 15.27 23.19 3.07
CA ASP A 431 14.42 24.12 2.33
C ASP A 431 13.15 24.47 3.10
N ASN A 432 12.59 23.51 3.85
CA ASN A 432 11.33 23.68 4.58
C ASN A 432 11.38 23.12 6.02
N PRO A 433 12.35 23.57 6.85
CA PRO A 433 12.58 23.02 8.20
C PRO A 433 11.36 23.15 9.13
N GLU A 434 10.54 24.18 8.95
CA GLU A 434 9.37 24.43 9.79
C GLU A 434 8.28 23.34 9.61
N LEU A 435 8.07 22.85 8.39
CA LEU A 435 7.07 21.83 8.13
C LEU A 435 7.53 20.46 8.70
N TYR A 436 8.83 20.15 8.56
CA TYR A 436 9.42 18.97 9.19
C TYR A 436 9.33 19.03 10.71
N ALA A 437 9.63 20.18 11.32
CA ALA A 437 9.51 20.35 12.77
C ALA A 437 8.06 20.25 13.25
N ARG A 438 7.13 20.91 12.53
CA ARG A 438 5.69 20.92 12.88
C ARG A 438 5.13 19.54 13.09
N TRP A 439 5.46 18.60 12.22
CA TRP A 439 4.89 17.26 12.22
C TRP A 439 5.79 16.18 12.84
N SER A 440 6.89 16.55 13.47
CA SER A 440 7.82 15.60 14.11
C SER A 440 7.39 15.24 15.53
N PRO A 441 6.95 13.97 15.78
CA PRO A 441 6.47 13.54 17.11
C PRO A 441 7.49 13.72 18.24
N HIS A 442 8.79 13.57 17.99
CA HIS A 442 9.85 13.68 18.99
C HIS A 442 9.87 15.04 19.70
N LEU A 443 9.40 16.11 19.07
CA LEU A 443 9.33 17.45 19.67
C LEU A 443 8.25 17.59 20.74
N HIS A 444 7.33 16.64 20.81
CA HIS A 444 6.24 16.58 21.79
C HIS A 444 6.52 15.57 22.94
N ALA A 445 7.75 15.06 23.02
CA ALA A 445 8.11 13.98 23.94
C ALA A 445 7.83 14.29 25.40
N LYS A 446 7.94 15.55 25.86
CA LYS A 446 7.60 15.96 27.23
C LYS A 446 6.17 15.59 27.68
N ASN A 447 5.28 15.31 26.72
CA ASN A 447 3.89 14.94 26.99
C ASN A 447 3.67 13.41 27.04
N PHE A 448 4.69 12.59 26.75
CA PHE A 448 4.57 11.14 26.71
C PHE A 448 4.25 10.55 28.08
N LYS A 449 3.12 9.84 28.17
CA LYS A 449 2.65 9.20 29.42
C LYS A 449 2.01 7.83 29.17
N THR A 450 1.52 7.59 27.96
CA THR A 450 0.75 6.39 27.64
C THR A 450 1.68 5.20 27.45
N PRO A 451 1.43 4.05 28.07
CA PRO A 451 2.19 2.82 27.85
C PRO A 451 2.30 2.48 26.37
N THR A 452 3.52 2.28 25.86
CA THR A 452 3.78 2.12 24.43
C THR A 452 4.68 0.91 24.14
N LEU A 453 4.20 0.00 23.28
CA LEU A 453 4.99 -1.05 22.65
C LEU A 453 5.58 -0.52 21.34
N VAL A 454 6.89 -0.65 21.17
CA VAL A 454 7.61 -0.35 19.93
C VAL A 454 7.98 -1.67 19.26
N THR A 455 7.66 -1.83 17.98
CA THR A 455 8.06 -3.02 17.20
C THR A 455 8.76 -2.59 15.92
N HIS A 456 9.89 -3.24 15.56
CA HIS A 456 10.67 -2.81 14.38
C HIS A 456 11.58 -3.93 13.87
N GLY A 457 11.76 -3.97 12.53
CA GLY A 457 12.75 -4.82 11.87
C GLY A 457 14.08 -4.09 11.64
N GLU A 458 15.20 -4.80 11.79
CA GLU A 458 16.54 -4.22 11.58
C GLU A 458 16.78 -3.85 10.12
N LEU A 459 16.26 -4.68 9.20
CA LEU A 459 16.46 -4.54 7.75
C LEU A 459 15.45 -3.58 7.12
N ASP A 460 14.81 -2.75 7.90
CA ASP A 460 13.90 -1.72 7.42
C ASP A 460 14.69 -0.51 6.90
N TYR A 461 14.70 -0.36 5.57
CA TYR A 461 15.34 0.77 4.91
C TYR A 461 14.34 1.86 4.50
N ARG A 462 13.03 1.58 4.60
CA ARG A 462 11.94 2.51 4.36
C ARG A 462 11.75 3.46 5.53
N VAL A 463 11.52 2.92 6.73
CA VAL A 463 11.53 3.65 8.01
C VAL A 463 12.63 3.02 8.87
N PRO A 464 13.87 3.51 8.74
CA PRO A 464 15.01 2.84 9.35
C PRO A 464 14.89 2.67 10.85
N ILE A 465 15.43 1.55 11.36
CA ILE A 465 15.36 1.11 12.77
C ILE A 465 15.73 2.20 13.79
N GLY A 466 16.52 3.20 13.36
CA GLY A 466 16.86 4.36 14.19
C GLY A 466 15.65 5.14 14.71
N GLU A 467 14.53 5.16 13.97
CA GLU A 467 13.29 5.79 14.41
C GLU A 467 12.69 5.06 15.62
N GLY A 468 12.67 3.72 15.58
CA GLY A 468 12.24 2.89 16.72
C GLY A 468 13.16 3.02 17.95
N PHE A 469 14.47 3.07 17.73
CA PHE A 469 15.44 3.26 18.83
C PHE A 469 15.31 4.63 19.48
N GLN A 470 15.13 5.70 18.69
CA GLN A 470 14.86 7.03 19.24
C GLN A 470 13.60 7.02 20.11
N LEU A 471 12.47 6.55 19.58
CA LEU A 471 11.21 6.48 20.31
C LEU A 471 11.37 5.72 21.65
N PHE A 472 11.93 4.50 21.59
CA PHE A 472 12.13 3.69 22.79
C PHE A 472 13.01 4.37 23.83
N THR A 473 14.11 5.01 23.41
CA THR A 473 15.01 5.77 24.29
C THR A 473 14.28 6.91 24.99
N TYR A 474 13.44 7.67 24.26
CA TYR A 474 12.67 8.77 24.83
C TYR A 474 11.65 8.28 25.87
N LEU A 475 10.93 7.18 25.57
CA LEU A 475 9.98 6.56 26.49
C LEU A 475 10.66 6.11 27.79
N GLN A 476 11.77 5.37 27.67
CA GLN A 476 12.53 4.87 28.84
C GLN A 476 13.12 6.01 29.68
N LYS A 477 13.66 7.04 29.05
CA LYS A 477 14.22 8.20 29.74
C LYS A 477 13.17 8.96 30.56
N GLN A 478 11.91 8.90 30.13
CA GLN A 478 10.79 9.55 30.82
C GLN A 478 10.02 8.62 31.76
N ASN A 479 10.52 7.40 31.97
CA ASN A 479 9.88 6.36 32.79
C ASN A 479 8.46 6.01 32.32
N VAL A 480 8.18 6.16 31.00
CA VAL A 480 6.92 5.70 30.40
C VAL A 480 6.99 4.18 30.25
N PRO A 481 6.01 3.42 30.74
CA PRO A 481 5.99 1.97 30.57
C PRO A 481 6.10 1.61 29.08
N SER A 482 7.17 0.92 28.71
CA SER A 482 7.43 0.60 27.30
C SER A 482 8.23 -0.68 27.14
N LYS A 483 8.09 -1.28 25.96
CA LYS A 483 8.84 -2.46 25.52
C LYS A 483 9.26 -2.24 24.07
N LEU A 484 10.45 -2.71 23.68
CA LEU A 484 10.89 -2.82 22.30
C LEU A 484 10.89 -4.29 21.89
N LEU A 485 10.15 -4.63 20.85
CA LEU A 485 10.20 -5.91 20.14
C LEU A 485 10.98 -5.71 18.84
N TYR A 486 12.22 -6.17 18.83
CA TYR A 486 13.17 -5.99 17.76
C TYR A 486 13.37 -7.30 16.98
N PHE A 487 13.33 -7.21 15.64
CA PHE A 487 13.52 -8.35 14.75
C PHE A 487 14.77 -8.14 13.89
N PRO A 488 15.87 -8.87 14.14
CA PRO A 488 17.13 -8.67 13.42
C PRO A 488 17.10 -9.16 11.97
N ASP A 489 16.11 -9.95 11.61
CA ASP A 489 15.98 -10.63 10.32
C ASP A 489 14.70 -10.26 9.54
N GLU A 490 14.03 -9.18 9.92
CA GLU A 490 12.84 -8.63 9.25
C GLU A 490 13.09 -7.19 8.78
N GLY A 491 12.32 -6.79 7.78
CA GLY A 491 12.33 -5.43 7.25
C GLY A 491 11.16 -4.59 7.77
N HIS A 492 10.60 -3.75 6.86
CA HIS A 492 9.46 -2.88 7.17
C HIS A 492 8.21 -3.67 7.55
N TRP A 493 8.09 -4.90 7.08
CA TRP A 493 7.01 -5.84 7.39
C TRP A 493 7.57 -7.07 8.09
N ILE A 494 6.82 -7.59 9.07
CA ILE A 494 7.14 -8.85 9.72
C ILE A 494 6.45 -9.96 8.92
N LEU A 495 7.23 -10.70 8.12
CA LEU A 495 6.69 -11.64 7.13
C LEU A 495 6.95 -13.11 7.46
N LYS A 496 8.04 -13.41 8.19
CA LYS A 496 8.33 -14.80 8.56
C LYS A 496 7.25 -15.32 9.52
N PRO A 497 6.65 -16.49 9.26
CA PRO A 497 5.50 -16.97 10.03
C PRO A 497 5.71 -17.01 11.53
N GLN A 498 6.89 -17.46 11.99
CA GLN A 498 7.23 -17.51 13.42
C GLN A 498 7.36 -16.11 14.04
N ASN A 499 7.91 -15.14 13.30
CA ASN A 499 8.05 -13.77 13.74
C ASN A 499 6.69 -13.07 13.76
N SER A 500 5.84 -13.32 12.77
CA SER A 500 4.46 -12.82 12.71
C SER A 500 3.64 -13.33 13.89
N ALA A 501 3.73 -14.62 14.23
CA ALA A 501 3.06 -15.20 15.39
C ALA A 501 3.54 -14.54 16.70
N LEU A 502 4.85 -14.34 16.86
CA LEU A 502 5.42 -13.64 18.01
C LEU A 502 4.94 -12.19 18.09
N TRP A 503 4.88 -11.50 16.95
CA TRP A 503 4.40 -10.13 16.87
C TRP A 503 2.95 -10.03 17.36
N TYR A 504 2.02 -10.83 16.81
CA TYR A 504 0.62 -10.84 17.23
C TYR A 504 0.46 -11.15 18.73
N ASN A 505 1.13 -12.20 19.20
CA ASN A 505 1.06 -12.57 20.62
C ASN A 505 1.57 -11.44 21.53
N THR A 506 2.65 -10.77 21.13
CA THR A 506 3.22 -9.66 21.92
C THR A 506 2.28 -8.46 21.93
N VAL A 507 1.68 -8.11 20.78
CA VAL A 507 0.73 -7.00 20.66
C VAL A 507 -0.56 -7.27 21.44
N ILE A 508 -1.14 -8.46 21.32
CA ILE A 508 -2.35 -8.83 22.07
C ILE A 508 -2.07 -8.83 23.57
N ASN A 509 -0.97 -9.44 24.02
CA ASN A 509 -0.59 -9.44 25.45
C ASN A 509 -0.33 -8.01 25.99
N TRP A 510 0.19 -7.10 25.14
CA TRP A 510 0.35 -5.70 25.51
C TRP A 510 -1.01 -5.03 25.74
N PHE A 511 -1.95 -5.21 24.83
CA PHE A 511 -3.30 -4.68 25.01
C PHE A 511 -4.04 -5.36 26.17
N ASP A 512 -3.94 -6.68 26.35
CA ASP A 512 -4.55 -7.38 27.47
C ASP A 512 -4.08 -6.82 28.82
N LYS A 513 -2.77 -6.61 28.95
CA LYS A 513 -2.18 -6.02 30.15
C LYS A 513 -2.74 -4.62 30.50
N HIS A 514 -3.03 -3.80 29.50
CA HIS A 514 -3.36 -2.39 29.73
C HIS A 514 -4.85 -2.07 29.51
N LEU A 515 -5.61 -2.95 28.86
CA LEU A 515 -7.02 -2.74 28.55
C LEU A 515 -7.97 -3.72 29.23
N LYS A 516 -7.50 -4.90 29.71
CA LYS A 516 -8.36 -5.92 30.34
C LYS A 516 -8.12 -6.11 31.83
N THR A 517 -6.95 -5.81 32.32
CA THR A 517 -6.68 -5.84 33.77
C THR A 517 -7.23 -4.59 34.43
N SER A 518 -8.22 -4.74 35.26
CA SER A 518 -8.72 -3.76 36.23
C SER A 518 -8.23 -4.13 37.61
#